data_d492ec0ae8f6b99c1188b51aebbb436f
#
_entry.id   d492ec0ae8f6b99c1188b51aebbb436f
#
_cell.length_a   1.000
_cell.length_b   1.000
_cell.length_c   1.000
_cell.angle_alpha   90.00
_cell.angle_beta   90.00
_cell.angle_gamma   90.00
#
_symmetry.space_group_name_H-M   'P 1'
#
loop_
_entity.id
_entity.type
_entity.pdbx_description
1 polymer ?
#
loop_
_entity_poly.entity_id
_entity_poly.type
_entity_poly.pdbx_seq_one_letter_code
_entity_poly.pdbx_strand_id
1 'polypeptide(L)'
;LHEFAFIGRSNVGKSSLINMLTQRQLAKVSGTPGKTRLINHFIINDQWYLVDLPGYGYARVSKDVRGGFSKLITDYVTKCRKLHFLFVLVDSRLEPQRIDMEFITMLGQQGIPFGLVFTKADKLSSAQLKRSVERYQRTLAEQWEEMPAMFVSSSEKGRGRDEILDFIDKCLNDVEKIDIEQE
;
A
#
# COMPACT_ATOMS: atom_id res chain seq x y z
N LEU A 1 2.56 -16.22 10.82
CA LEU A 1 1.65 -15.78 9.77
C LEU A 1 2.29 -14.65 8.96
N HIS A 2 2.04 -14.64 7.66
CA HIS A 2 2.52 -13.59 6.77
C HIS A 2 1.79 -12.27 6.99
N GLU A 3 2.47 -11.17 6.72
CA GLU A 3 1.94 -9.82 6.83
C GLU A 3 1.81 -9.17 5.45
N PHE A 4 0.66 -8.57 5.22
CA PHE A 4 0.38 -7.72 4.06
C PHE A 4 0.13 -6.32 4.57
N ALA A 5 1.00 -5.39 4.22
CA ALA A 5 0.99 -4.06 4.77
C ALA A 5 0.45 -3.03 3.79
N PHE A 6 -0.13 -1.98 4.33
CA PHE A 6 -0.73 -0.87 3.59
C PHE A 6 -0.12 0.44 4.06
N ILE A 7 0.34 1.24 3.12
CA ILE A 7 0.98 2.52 3.38
C ILE A 7 0.63 3.53 2.30
N GLY A 8 0.81 4.79 2.57
CA GLY A 8 0.63 5.88 1.63
C GLY A 8 0.81 7.22 2.31
N ARG A 9 0.65 8.30 1.56
CA ARG A 9 0.63 9.65 2.12
C ARG A 9 -0.54 9.81 3.07
N SER A 10 -0.39 10.73 4.04
CA SER A 10 -1.51 11.14 4.89
C SER A 10 -2.70 11.57 4.03
N ASN A 11 -3.90 11.14 4.41
CA ASN A 11 -5.18 11.41 3.71
C ASN A 11 -5.33 10.77 2.31
N VAL A 12 -4.54 9.78 1.97
CA VAL A 12 -4.65 9.06 0.69
C VAL A 12 -5.91 8.18 0.59
N GLY A 13 -6.56 7.88 1.72
CA GLY A 13 -7.72 6.99 1.79
C GLY A 13 -7.40 5.60 2.34
N LYS A 14 -6.30 5.44 3.05
CA LYS A 14 -5.84 4.14 3.57
C LYS A 14 -6.82 3.53 4.57
N SER A 15 -7.31 4.29 5.54
CA SER A 15 -8.27 3.79 6.53
C SER A 15 -9.59 3.36 5.88
N SER A 16 -10.09 4.13 4.92
CA SER A 16 -11.29 3.77 4.15
C SER A 16 -11.09 2.50 3.33
N LEU A 17 -9.91 2.32 2.73
CA LEU A 17 -9.59 1.11 1.99
C LEU A 17 -9.54 -0.12 2.91
N ILE A 18 -8.88 -0.02 4.05
CA ILE A 18 -8.79 -1.12 5.03
C ILE A 18 -10.18 -1.52 5.53
N ASN A 19 -11.02 -0.54 5.85
CA ASN A 19 -12.39 -0.80 6.30
C ASN A 19 -13.24 -1.44 5.19
N MET A 20 -13.05 -1.03 3.95
CA MET A 20 -13.70 -1.66 2.79
C MET A 20 -13.26 -3.10 2.60
N LEU A 21 -11.95 -3.38 2.64
CA LEU A 21 -11.40 -4.72 2.46
C LEU A 21 -11.91 -5.70 3.52
N THR A 22 -11.94 -5.26 4.76
CA THR A 22 -12.35 -6.10 5.90
C THR A 22 -13.85 -6.10 6.16
N GLN A 23 -14.60 -5.17 5.56
CA GLN A 23 -16.00 -4.89 5.84
C GLN A 23 -16.26 -4.61 7.33
N ARG A 24 -15.28 -4.00 7.99
CA ARG A 24 -15.32 -3.61 9.41
C ARG A 24 -14.68 -2.24 9.58
N GLN A 25 -15.02 -1.56 10.65
CA GLN A 25 -14.39 -0.29 11.01
C GLN A 25 -13.18 -0.54 11.91
N LEU A 26 -12.15 -1.19 11.38
CA LEU A 26 -10.91 -1.47 12.09
C LEU A 26 -10.01 -0.24 12.18
N ALA A 27 -9.95 0.56 11.11
CA ALA A 27 -9.12 1.74 11.04
C ALA A 27 -9.97 3.01 11.23
N LYS A 28 -9.38 4.01 11.91
CA LYS A 28 -10.06 5.29 12.12
C LYS A 28 -9.94 6.16 10.88
N VAL A 29 -11.08 6.47 10.26
CA VAL A 29 -11.15 7.46 9.18
C VAL A 29 -11.09 8.86 9.79
N SER A 30 -10.17 9.68 9.29
CA SER A 30 -9.99 11.05 9.79
C SER A 30 -9.49 11.96 8.69
N GLY A 31 -10.03 13.19 8.65
CA GLY A 31 -9.49 14.27 7.82
C GLY A 31 -8.21 14.92 8.38
N THR A 32 -7.77 14.52 9.56
CA THR A 32 -6.57 15.09 10.19
C THR A 32 -5.32 14.31 9.76
N PRO A 33 -4.36 14.93 9.04
CA PRO A 33 -3.13 14.26 8.64
C PRO A 33 -2.31 13.75 9.83
N GLY A 34 -1.63 12.62 9.65
CA GLY A 34 -0.72 12.05 10.63
C GLY A 34 -1.38 11.37 11.83
N LYS A 35 -2.66 11.03 11.75
CA LYS A 35 -3.36 10.39 12.88
C LYS A 35 -2.96 8.94 13.14
N THR A 36 -2.61 8.16 12.11
CA THR A 36 -2.05 6.82 12.28
C THR A 36 -0.57 6.97 12.57
N ARG A 37 -0.17 6.86 13.85
CA ARG A 37 1.22 7.04 14.29
C ARG A 37 1.90 5.74 14.70
N LEU A 38 1.13 4.66 14.82
CA LEU A 38 1.59 3.35 15.24
C LEU A 38 1.33 2.33 14.13
N ILE A 39 2.08 1.25 14.17
CA ILE A 39 1.82 0.08 13.32
C ILE A 39 0.72 -0.73 13.99
N ASN A 40 -0.38 -0.97 13.27
CA ASN A 40 -1.50 -1.76 13.76
C ASN A 40 -1.60 -3.06 12.98
N HIS A 41 -1.69 -4.19 13.70
CA HIS A 41 -1.84 -5.52 13.14
C HIS A 41 -3.25 -6.03 13.37
N PHE A 42 -3.91 -6.49 12.30
CA PHE A 42 -5.23 -7.10 12.37
C PHE A 42 -5.16 -8.49 11.80
N ILE A 43 -5.52 -9.49 12.59
CA ILE A 43 -5.58 -10.88 12.10
C ILE A 43 -6.81 -11.08 11.21
N ILE A 44 -6.62 -11.69 10.05
CA ILE A 44 -7.66 -11.93 9.06
C ILE A 44 -7.86 -13.45 8.91
N ASN A 45 -9.05 -13.93 9.25
CA ASN A 45 -9.45 -15.32 9.12
C ASN A 45 -8.45 -16.33 9.76
N ASP A 46 -7.73 -15.91 10.78
CA ASP A 46 -6.66 -16.68 11.43
C ASP A 46 -5.54 -17.14 10.46
N GLN A 47 -5.42 -16.51 9.29
CA GLN A 47 -4.50 -16.92 8.21
C GLN A 47 -3.36 -15.95 7.96
N TRP A 48 -3.61 -14.64 8.09
CA TRP A 48 -2.61 -13.61 7.80
C TRP A 48 -2.89 -12.33 8.57
N TYR A 49 -1.91 -11.44 8.62
CA TYR A 49 -2.04 -10.12 9.23
C TYR A 49 -2.18 -9.02 8.18
N LEU A 50 -3.24 -8.23 8.29
CA LEU A 50 -3.32 -6.93 7.64
C LEU A 50 -2.61 -5.93 8.53
N VAL A 51 -1.61 -5.24 7.99
CA VAL A 51 -0.80 -4.28 8.74
C VAL A 51 -1.06 -2.87 8.24
N ASP A 52 -1.55 -2.02 9.13
CA ASP A 52 -1.79 -0.61 8.86
C ASP A 52 -0.57 0.21 9.32
N LEU A 53 0.19 0.71 8.36
CA LEU A 53 1.37 1.53 8.62
C LEU A 53 1.01 3.01 8.73
N PRO A 54 1.76 3.80 9.52
CA PRO A 54 1.59 5.24 9.55
C PRO A 54 1.76 5.86 8.17
N GLY A 55 0.97 6.88 7.85
CA GLY A 55 1.14 7.65 6.62
C GLY A 55 2.46 8.45 6.62
N TYR A 56 3.02 8.66 5.45
CA TYR A 56 4.20 9.51 5.27
C TYR A 56 3.84 10.86 4.64
N GLY A 57 4.82 11.77 4.55
CA GLY A 57 4.65 13.06 3.88
C GLY A 57 3.93 14.12 4.69
N TYR A 58 3.81 13.94 6.00
CA TYR A 58 3.25 14.94 6.89
C TYR A 58 4.35 15.92 7.37
N ALA A 59 4.11 17.23 7.21
CA ALA A 59 5.13 18.26 7.39
C ALA A 59 5.60 18.49 8.85
N ARG A 60 4.85 18.02 9.85
CA ARG A 60 5.23 18.12 11.28
C ARG A 60 5.94 16.86 11.73
N VAL A 61 7.15 16.69 11.27
CA VAL A 61 7.89 15.47 11.52
C VAL A 61 8.82 15.62 12.70
N SER A 62 8.83 14.59 13.57
CA SER A 62 9.81 14.48 14.63
C SER A 62 11.23 14.33 14.08
N LYS A 63 12.24 14.59 14.94
CA LYS A 63 13.66 14.55 14.60
C LYS A 63 14.19 13.20 14.07
N ASP A 64 13.32 12.17 14.04
CA ASP A 64 13.66 10.81 13.64
C ASP A 64 13.33 10.46 12.19
N VAL A 65 13.25 11.49 11.31
CA VAL A 65 12.92 11.29 9.89
C VAL A 65 14.17 11.25 9.04
N ARG A 66 14.33 10.17 8.30
CA ARG A 66 15.34 10.04 7.25
C ARG A 66 14.67 10.06 5.88
N GLY A 67 15.00 11.07 5.05
CA GLY A 67 14.49 11.18 3.70
C GLY A 67 12.97 11.38 3.58
N GLY A 68 12.30 11.91 4.64
CA GLY A 68 10.85 12.11 4.64
C GLY A 68 10.04 10.93 5.21
N PHE A 69 10.71 9.86 5.64
CA PHE A 69 10.06 8.67 6.20
C PHE A 69 10.51 8.43 7.63
N SER A 70 9.55 8.09 8.51
CA SER A 70 9.90 7.82 9.90
C SER A 70 10.78 6.56 10.00
N LYS A 71 11.61 6.53 11.04
CA LYS A 71 12.41 5.34 11.36
C LYS A 71 11.52 4.10 11.54
N LEU A 72 10.34 4.28 12.11
CA LEU A 72 9.36 3.20 12.30
C LEU A 72 8.97 2.54 10.98
N ILE A 73 8.64 3.33 9.96
CA ILE A 73 8.29 2.84 8.62
C ILE A 73 9.50 2.16 7.97
N THR A 74 10.64 2.83 7.96
CA THR A 74 11.86 2.32 7.34
C THR A 74 12.30 1.00 7.98
N ASP A 75 12.30 0.93 9.30
CA ASP A 75 12.67 -0.29 10.03
C ASP A 75 11.68 -1.43 9.74
N TYR A 76 10.38 -1.14 9.72
CA TYR A 76 9.39 -2.16 9.41
C TYR A 76 9.61 -2.76 8.02
N VAL A 77 9.68 -1.94 6.99
CA VAL A 77 9.75 -2.43 5.61
C VAL A 77 11.08 -3.09 5.27
N THR A 78 12.17 -2.70 5.93
CA THR A 78 13.50 -3.27 5.67
C THR A 78 13.87 -4.46 6.57
N LYS A 79 13.29 -4.57 7.75
CA LYS A 79 13.67 -5.57 8.77
C LYS A 79 12.61 -6.62 9.06
N CYS A 80 11.35 -6.40 8.70
CA CYS A 80 10.29 -7.36 8.98
C CYS A 80 10.35 -8.54 8.01
N ARG A 81 10.76 -9.69 8.51
CA ARG A 81 10.88 -10.93 7.71
C ARG A 81 9.53 -11.55 7.33
N LYS A 82 8.47 -11.21 8.06
CA LYS A 82 7.10 -11.71 7.82
C LYS A 82 6.35 -10.88 6.78
N LEU A 83 6.87 -9.71 6.41
CA LEU A 83 6.28 -8.87 5.37
C LEU A 83 6.38 -9.58 4.02
N HIS A 84 5.23 -10.00 3.51
CA HIS A 84 5.15 -10.69 2.23
C HIS A 84 4.97 -9.72 1.06
N PHE A 85 4.14 -8.71 1.25
CA PHE A 85 3.82 -7.73 0.19
C PHE A 85 3.38 -6.40 0.79
N LEU A 86 3.77 -5.31 0.17
CA LEU A 86 3.43 -3.95 0.57
C LEU A 86 2.55 -3.28 -0.49
N PHE A 87 1.36 -2.84 -0.09
CA PHE A 87 0.48 -2.05 -0.93
C PHE A 87 0.74 -0.56 -0.67
N VAL A 88 1.21 0.14 -1.69
CA VAL A 88 1.46 1.58 -1.64
C VAL A 88 0.28 2.31 -2.27
N LEU A 89 -0.45 3.06 -1.47
CA LEU A 89 -1.63 3.78 -1.91
C LEU A 89 -1.25 5.14 -2.47
N VAL A 90 -1.81 5.45 -3.63
CA VAL A 90 -1.66 6.75 -4.29
C VAL A 90 -3.04 7.29 -4.67
N ASP A 91 -3.24 8.59 -4.51
CA ASP A 91 -4.50 9.24 -4.91
C ASP A 91 -4.56 9.32 -6.43
N SER A 92 -5.56 8.68 -7.03
CA SER A 92 -5.69 8.60 -8.49
C SER A 92 -5.88 9.96 -9.18
N ARG A 93 -6.29 10.99 -8.43
CA ARG A 93 -6.50 12.34 -8.95
C ARG A 93 -5.20 13.13 -9.11
N LEU A 94 -4.12 12.71 -8.45
CA LEU A 94 -2.87 13.44 -8.39
C LEU A 94 -1.84 12.87 -9.38
N GLU A 95 -0.97 13.75 -9.86
CA GLU A 95 0.25 13.32 -10.55
C GLU A 95 1.17 12.55 -9.60
N PRO A 96 2.12 11.73 -10.12
CA PRO A 96 3.14 11.13 -9.29
C PRO A 96 3.84 12.21 -8.45
N GLN A 97 3.69 12.11 -7.12
CA GLN A 97 4.27 13.04 -6.19
C GLN A 97 5.71 12.63 -5.88
N ARG A 98 6.59 13.62 -5.70
CA ARG A 98 8.00 13.36 -5.44
C ARG A 98 8.22 12.42 -4.25
N ILE A 99 7.49 12.63 -3.14
CA ILE A 99 7.65 11.79 -1.96
C ILE A 99 7.20 10.35 -2.19
N ASP A 100 6.14 10.13 -2.98
CA ASP A 100 5.70 8.78 -3.35
C ASP A 100 6.77 8.09 -4.20
N MET A 101 7.34 8.81 -5.15
CA MET A 101 8.40 8.27 -6.01
C MET A 101 9.69 7.98 -5.24
N GLU A 102 10.06 8.80 -4.26
CA GLU A 102 11.19 8.55 -3.37
C GLU A 102 10.97 7.27 -2.54
N PHE A 103 9.76 7.08 -2.03
CA PHE A 103 9.40 5.87 -1.27
C PHE A 103 9.45 4.62 -2.15
N ILE A 104 8.84 4.66 -3.32
CA ILE A 104 8.84 3.56 -4.30
C ILE A 104 10.27 3.21 -4.72
N THR A 105 11.10 4.20 -4.98
CA THR A 105 12.52 4.00 -5.32
C THR A 105 13.26 3.29 -4.18
N MET A 106 13.04 3.69 -2.94
CA MET A 106 13.63 3.03 -1.78
C MET A 106 13.20 1.57 -1.69
N LEU A 107 11.92 1.26 -1.88
CA LEU A 107 11.42 -0.11 -1.89
C LEU A 107 12.14 -0.97 -2.94
N GLY A 108 12.31 -0.44 -4.13
CA GLY A 108 13.00 -1.13 -5.21
C GLY A 108 14.47 -1.38 -4.91
N GLN A 109 15.17 -0.38 -4.38
CA GLN A 109 16.58 -0.50 -4.00
C GLN A 109 16.79 -1.54 -2.89
N GLN A 110 15.83 -1.69 -2.00
CA GLN A 110 15.87 -2.67 -0.91
C GLN A 110 15.29 -4.04 -1.30
N GLY A 111 14.80 -4.19 -2.53
CA GLY A 111 14.20 -5.45 -2.98
C GLY A 111 12.91 -5.84 -2.26
N ILE A 112 12.13 -4.85 -1.80
CA ILE A 112 10.89 -5.09 -1.08
C ILE A 112 9.75 -5.29 -2.09
N PRO A 113 9.03 -6.45 -2.06
CA PRO A 113 7.88 -6.66 -2.94
C PRO A 113 6.76 -5.68 -2.65
N PHE A 114 6.30 -4.96 -3.67
CA PHE A 114 5.23 -3.99 -3.52
C PHE A 114 4.36 -3.88 -4.78
N GLY A 115 3.18 -3.30 -4.59
CA GLY A 115 2.28 -2.89 -5.67
C GLY A 115 1.63 -1.55 -5.35
N LEU A 116 1.06 -0.92 -6.37
CA LEU A 116 0.36 0.35 -6.22
C LEU A 116 -1.14 0.14 -6.15
N VAL A 117 -1.80 0.88 -5.28
CA VAL A 117 -3.26 0.96 -5.21
C VAL A 117 -3.68 2.40 -5.49
N PHE A 118 -4.34 2.61 -6.61
CA PHE A 118 -4.92 3.90 -6.97
C PHE A 118 -6.24 4.07 -6.24
N THR A 119 -6.29 5.02 -5.30
CA THR A 119 -7.48 5.27 -4.49
C THR A 119 -8.38 6.33 -5.11
N LYS A 120 -9.61 6.43 -4.65
CA LYS A 120 -10.59 7.47 -5.03
C LYS A 120 -10.91 7.49 -6.52
N ALA A 121 -10.94 6.32 -7.14
CA ALA A 121 -11.21 6.19 -8.57
C ALA A 121 -12.60 6.69 -8.98
N ASP A 122 -13.56 6.70 -8.06
CA ASP A 122 -14.90 7.25 -8.27
C ASP A 122 -14.92 8.75 -8.55
N LYS A 123 -13.84 9.47 -8.19
CA LYS A 123 -13.69 10.91 -8.44
C LYS A 123 -13.25 11.24 -9.88
N LEU A 124 -12.89 10.24 -10.68
CA LEU A 124 -12.43 10.39 -12.05
C LEU A 124 -13.35 9.69 -13.05
N SER A 125 -13.43 10.24 -14.26
CA SER A 125 -13.99 9.50 -15.40
C SER A 125 -13.07 8.33 -15.79
N SER A 126 -13.59 7.37 -16.52
CA SER A 126 -12.81 6.23 -17.02
C SER A 126 -11.58 6.69 -17.82
N ALA A 127 -11.72 7.72 -18.65
CA ALA A 127 -10.63 8.26 -19.45
C ALA A 127 -9.57 8.95 -18.58
N GLN A 128 -9.99 9.71 -17.57
CA GLN A 128 -9.08 10.37 -16.62
C GLN A 128 -8.31 9.34 -15.80
N LEU A 129 -8.99 8.30 -15.32
CA LEU A 129 -8.39 7.22 -14.56
C LEU A 129 -7.33 6.48 -15.38
N LYS A 130 -7.66 6.12 -16.62
CA LYS A 130 -6.71 5.49 -17.54
C LYS A 130 -5.45 6.34 -17.74
N ARG A 131 -5.61 7.64 -17.96
CA ARG A 131 -4.49 8.57 -18.10
C ARG A 131 -3.65 8.66 -16.82
N SER A 132 -4.28 8.63 -15.65
CA SER A 132 -3.58 8.64 -14.37
C SER A 132 -2.70 7.40 -14.20
N VAL A 133 -3.24 6.21 -14.45
CA VAL A 133 -2.50 4.95 -14.37
C VAL A 133 -1.35 4.94 -15.39
N GLU A 134 -1.61 5.30 -16.65
CA GLU A 134 -0.58 5.34 -17.70
C GLU A 134 0.55 6.33 -17.36
N ARG A 135 0.24 7.44 -16.71
CA ARG A 135 1.24 8.41 -16.26
C ARG A 135 2.19 7.81 -15.23
N TYR A 136 1.65 7.08 -14.25
CA TYR A 136 2.47 6.34 -13.29
C TYR A 136 3.32 5.28 -13.98
N GLN A 137 2.75 4.54 -14.91
CA GLN A 137 3.49 3.53 -15.69
C GLN A 137 4.66 4.14 -16.45
N ARG A 138 4.47 5.28 -17.13
CA ARG A 138 5.54 5.97 -17.82
C ARG A 138 6.63 6.48 -16.89
N THR A 139 6.24 7.04 -15.74
CA THR A 139 7.19 7.54 -14.75
C THR A 139 8.03 6.41 -14.17
N LEU A 140 7.41 5.28 -13.84
CA LEU A 140 8.11 4.10 -13.33
C LEU A 140 8.99 3.43 -14.38
N ALA A 141 8.58 3.43 -15.65
CA ALA A 141 9.34 2.85 -16.74
C ALA A 141 10.70 3.53 -16.98
N GLU A 142 10.89 4.77 -16.50
CA GLU A 142 12.17 5.44 -16.52
C GLU A 142 13.24 4.75 -15.66
N GLN A 143 12.82 4.00 -14.63
CA GLN A 143 13.71 3.37 -13.66
C GLN A 143 13.56 1.84 -13.58
N TRP A 144 12.46 1.27 -14.07
CA TRP A 144 12.06 -0.11 -13.86
C TRP A 144 11.79 -0.81 -15.19
N GLU A 145 12.32 -2.03 -15.34
CA GLU A 145 12.03 -2.87 -16.51
C GLU A 145 10.65 -3.50 -16.40
N GLU A 146 10.29 -4.01 -15.19
CA GLU A 146 8.99 -4.61 -14.92
C GLU A 146 8.13 -3.70 -14.07
N MET A 147 6.86 -3.53 -14.46
CA MET A 147 5.91 -2.75 -13.68
C MET A 147 5.49 -3.51 -12.42
N PRO A 148 5.39 -2.84 -11.26
CA PRO A 148 4.76 -3.43 -10.09
C PRO A 148 3.28 -3.74 -10.37
N ALA A 149 2.71 -4.64 -9.58
CA ALA A 149 1.27 -4.88 -9.62
C ALA A 149 0.51 -3.57 -9.35
N MET A 150 -0.59 -3.35 -10.08
CA MET A 150 -1.39 -2.15 -9.96
C MET A 150 -2.86 -2.51 -9.75
N PHE A 151 -3.48 -1.85 -8.79
CA PHE A 151 -4.88 -2.02 -8.43
C PHE A 151 -5.59 -0.68 -8.47
N VAL A 152 -6.84 -0.68 -8.91
CA VAL A 152 -7.70 0.50 -8.89
C VAL A 152 -8.78 0.31 -7.84
N SER A 153 -8.98 1.29 -6.98
CA SER A 153 -9.93 1.19 -5.89
C SER A 153 -10.81 2.42 -5.71
N SER A 154 -12.00 2.15 -5.24
CA SER A 154 -12.94 3.15 -4.70
C SER A 154 -13.59 2.59 -3.45
N SER A 155 -13.27 3.14 -2.30
CA SER A 155 -13.86 2.69 -1.04
C SER A 155 -15.35 2.99 -0.98
N GLU A 156 -15.82 4.08 -1.59
CA GLU A 156 -17.25 4.42 -1.66
C GLU A 156 -18.06 3.44 -2.50
N LYS A 157 -17.47 2.89 -3.56
CA LYS A 157 -18.14 1.99 -4.51
C LYS A 157 -17.81 0.51 -4.30
N GLY A 158 -16.94 0.18 -3.36
CA GLY A 158 -16.47 -1.18 -3.14
C GLY A 158 -15.57 -1.71 -4.27
N ARG A 159 -15.10 -0.84 -5.15
CA ARG A 159 -14.27 -1.22 -6.30
C ARG A 159 -12.86 -1.62 -5.87
N GLY A 160 -12.35 -2.70 -6.44
CA GLY A 160 -10.99 -3.17 -6.22
C GLY A 160 -10.84 -4.11 -5.05
N ARG A 161 -11.89 -4.31 -4.24
CA ARG A 161 -11.85 -5.21 -3.09
C ARG A 161 -11.51 -6.64 -3.49
N ASP A 162 -12.23 -7.19 -4.42
CA ASP A 162 -12.04 -8.58 -4.86
C ASP A 162 -10.66 -8.79 -5.47
N GLU A 163 -10.21 -7.87 -6.32
CA GLU A 163 -8.90 -7.96 -6.97
C GLU A 163 -7.75 -7.97 -5.95
N ILE A 164 -7.82 -7.12 -4.92
CA ILE A 164 -6.80 -7.06 -3.86
C ILE A 164 -6.85 -8.33 -3.01
N LEU A 165 -8.03 -8.77 -2.59
CA LEU A 165 -8.18 -9.97 -1.77
C LEU A 165 -7.78 -11.24 -2.53
N ASP A 166 -8.13 -11.34 -3.81
CA ASP A 166 -7.73 -12.47 -4.67
C ASP A 166 -6.21 -12.50 -4.86
N PHE A 167 -5.57 -11.35 -5.00
CA PHE A 167 -4.12 -11.25 -5.06
C PHE A 167 -3.46 -11.78 -3.77
N ILE A 168 -3.97 -11.38 -2.60
CA ILE A 168 -3.47 -11.85 -1.31
C ILE A 168 -3.65 -13.36 -1.18
N ASP A 169 -4.83 -13.87 -1.53
CA ASP A 169 -5.14 -15.30 -1.52
C ASP A 169 -4.18 -16.10 -2.39
N LYS A 170 -3.90 -15.61 -3.59
CA LYS A 170 -2.93 -16.23 -4.50
C LYS A 170 -1.53 -16.27 -3.88
N CYS A 171 -1.08 -15.17 -3.28
CA CYS A 171 0.21 -15.12 -2.59
C CYS A 171 0.29 -16.17 -1.46
N LEU A 172 -0.75 -16.30 -0.65
CA LEU A 172 -0.80 -17.28 0.45
C LEU A 172 -0.76 -18.71 -0.08
N ASN A 173 -1.52 -19.03 -1.13
CA ASN A 173 -1.54 -20.36 -1.74
C ASN A 173 -0.20 -20.72 -2.37
N ASP A 174 0.51 -19.78 -2.98
CA ASP A 174 1.83 -20.01 -3.56
C ASP A 174 2.88 -20.32 -2.48
N VAL A 175 2.80 -19.69 -1.31
CA VAL A 175 3.67 -19.98 -0.17
C VAL A 175 3.42 -21.40 0.35
N GLU A 176 2.17 -21.81 0.55
CA GLU A 176 1.82 -23.15 1.01
C GLU A 176 2.38 -24.26 0.09
N LYS A 177 2.35 -24.05 -1.22
CA LYS A 177 2.91 -25.00 -2.19
C LYS A 177 4.42 -25.15 -2.05
N ILE A 178 5.13 -24.04 -1.85
CA ILE A 178 6.58 -24.05 -1.68
C ILE A 178 6.96 -24.81 -0.40
N ASP A 179 6.24 -24.60 0.68
CA ASP A 179 6.48 -25.26 1.96
C ASP A 179 6.28 -26.80 1.84
N ILE A 180 5.24 -27.23 1.12
CA ILE A 180 4.98 -28.66 0.88
C ILE A 180 6.07 -29.32 0.01
N GLU A 181 6.62 -28.63 -0.98
CA GLU A 181 7.67 -29.14 -1.85
C GLU A 181 9.04 -29.24 -1.15
N GLN A 182 9.21 -28.61 0.00
CA GLN A 182 10.44 -28.62 0.80
C GLN A 182 10.44 -29.64 1.95
N GLU A 183 9.29 -30.27 2.24
CA GLU A 183 9.14 -31.38 3.20
C GLU A 183 9.38 -32.74 2.52
#